data_b12161d1c2465ba9c06a76adbf1706f3
#
_entry.id   b12161d1c2465ba9c06a76adbf1706f3
#
_cell.length_a   1.000
_cell.length_b   1.000
_cell.length_c   1.000
_cell.angle_alpha   90.00
_cell.angle_beta   90.00
_cell.angle_gamma   90.00
#
_symmetry.space_group_name_H-M   'P 1'
#
loop_
_entity.id
_entity.type
_entity.pdbx_description
1 polymer ?
#
loop_
_entity_poly.entity_id
_entity_poly.type
_entity_poly.pdbx_seq_one_letter_code
_entity_poly.pdbx_strand_id
1 'polypeptide(L)'
;MAITITIANEKGGVGKTTTAVNLAAGLALRLADRNGPAGRVLLVDMDPQGHALLATAFTGGQQNQTASLAALLTETPPPSAQRLIQKSDHHPNLFFIPSDHTEMIKAARELPALMANETRLQRALAALQNDFAYIIIDTPPTTGDLLINALVAADQVLIPVETSYLGVSGLIELQRTIDQVKAHFRTDLKILGYLPTLCEEQRAEAQEILADLERRYSRLVLPPIHKASDLAYAHSSHMDVFTYRPPRARSSENIASSSRATHEYADLVDLVLKKTQR
;
A
#
# COMPACT_ATOMS: atom_id res chain seq x y z
N MET A 1 -12.90 -11.79 8.74
CA MET A 1 -12.63 -10.33 8.66
C MET A 1 -11.32 -10.16 7.92
N ALA A 2 -11.24 -9.17 7.05
CA ALA A 2 -10.03 -8.82 6.32
C ALA A 2 -8.88 -8.44 7.27
N ILE A 3 -7.65 -8.63 6.81
CA ILE A 3 -6.46 -8.06 7.45
C ILE A 3 -6.14 -6.76 6.72
N THR A 4 -6.21 -5.64 7.45
CA THR A 4 -5.93 -4.32 6.90
C THR A 4 -4.49 -3.93 7.14
N ILE A 5 -3.72 -3.68 6.07
CA ILE A 5 -2.31 -3.31 6.11
C ILE A 5 -2.14 -1.93 5.49
N THR A 6 -1.66 -0.98 6.27
CA THR A 6 -1.30 0.35 5.76
C THR A 6 0.18 0.40 5.39
N ILE A 7 0.48 0.91 4.18
CA ILE A 7 1.84 1.18 3.72
C ILE A 7 2.16 2.64 4.01
N ALA A 8 3.00 2.89 5.01
CA ALA A 8 3.20 4.23 5.53
C ALA A 8 4.68 4.62 5.63
N ASN A 9 4.97 5.83 5.21
CA ASN A 9 6.18 6.59 5.52
C ASN A 9 5.92 8.06 5.17
N GLU A 10 6.34 8.97 6.02
CA GLU A 10 6.15 10.41 5.84
C GLU A 10 7.03 10.98 4.72
N LYS A 11 8.11 10.28 4.35
CA LYS A 11 9.00 10.67 3.26
C LYS A 11 8.41 10.31 1.89
N GLY A 12 8.52 11.24 0.93
CA GLY A 12 8.21 10.99 -0.48
C GLY A 12 9.28 10.12 -1.15
N GLY A 13 8.88 9.36 -2.19
CA GLY A 13 9.81 8.60 -3.03
C GLY A 13 10.37 7.31 -2.44
N VAL A 14 9.99 6.90 -1.23
CA VAL A 14 10.49 5.67 -0.58
C VAL A 14 9.82 4.38 -1.09
N GLY A 15 8.99 4.44 -2.12
CA GLY A 15 8.36 3.26 -2.71
C GLY A 15 7.07 2.79 -2.02
N LYS A 16 6.34 3.68 -1.32
CA LYS A 16 5.03 3.33 -0.70
C LYS A 16 4.05 2.78 -1.72
N THR A 17 3.69 3.58 -2.70
CA THR A 17 2.75 3.20 -3.77
C THR A 17 3.21 1.96 -4.53
N THR A 18 4.51 1.90 -4.87
CA THR A 18 5.10 0.72 -5.52
C THR A 18 4.91 -0.53 -4.65
N THR A 19 5.14 -0.42 -3.34
CA THR A 19 4.95 -1.53 -2.41
C THR A 19 3.47 -1.89 -2.26
N ALA A 20 2.58 -0.91 -2.12
CA ALA A 20 1.14 -1.14 -1.98
C ALA A 20 0.57 -1.89 -3.19
N VAL A 21 0.87 -1.42 -4.39
CA VAL A 21 0.41 -2.03 -5.65
C VAL A 21 0.94 -3.44 -5.81
N ASN A 22 2.26 -3.64 -5.68
CA ASN A 22 2.86 -4.96 -5.91
C ASN A 22 2.49 -5.97 -4.81
N LEU A 23 2.35 -5.52 -3.55
CA LEU A 23 1.85 -6.37 -2.48
C LEU A 23 0.40 -6.79 -2.74
N ALA A 24 -0.48 -5.86 -3.10
CA ALA A 24 -1.89 -6.14 -3.39
C ALA A 24 -2.04 -7.10 -4.58
N ALA A 25 -1.33 -6.85 -5.69
CA ALA A 25 -1.34 -7.71 -6.87
C ALA A 25 -0.80 -9.12 -6.56
N GLY A 26 0.33 -9.21 -5.86
CA GLY A 26 0.92 -10.48 -5.48
C GLY A 26 0.05 -11.29 -4.50
N LEU A 27 -0.60 -10.63 -3.53
CA LEU A 27 -1.59 -11.28 -2.66
C LEU A 27 -2.78 -11.80 -3.47
N ALA A 28 -3.32 -11.02 -4.41
CA ALA A 28 -4.42 -11.46 -5.26
C ALA A 28 -4.03 -12.68 -6.11
N LEU A 29 -2.79 -12.74 -6.61
CA LEU A 29 -2.26 -13.90 -7.33
C LEU A 29 -2.13 -15.13 -6.42
N ARG A 30 -1.55 -14.99 -5.22
CA ARG A 30 -1.38 -16.11 -4.28
C ARG A 30 -2.70 -16.65 -3.73
N LEU A 31 -3.74 -15.85 -3.72
CA LEU A 31 -5.06 -16.22 -3.23
C LEU A 31 -6.04 -16.57 -4.36
N ALA A 32 -5.59 -16.64 -5.62
CA ALA A 32 -6.45 -16.82 -6.80
C ALA A 32 -7.30 -18.10 -6.75
N ASP A 33 -6.77 -19.17 -6.16
CA ASP A 33 -7.47 -20.44 -6.02
C ASP A 33 -8.53 -20.46 -4.91
N ARG A 34 -8.59 -19.41 -4.09
CA ARG A 34 -9.58 -19.29 -3.00
C ARG A 34 -10.85 -18.63 -3.53
N ASN A 35 -11.99 -19.27 -3.26
CA ASN A 35 -13.28 -18.75 -3.68
C ASN A 35 -13.81 -17.66 -2.75
N GLY A 36 -14.59 -16.72 -3.31
CA GLY A 36 -15.30 -15.69 -2.56
C GLY A 36 -14.38 -14.71 -1.85
N PRO A 37 -14.80 -14.20 -0.67
CA PRO A 37 -14.04 -13.17 0.08
C PRO A 37 -12.62 -13.60 0.46
N ALA A 38 -12.39 -14.90 0.70
CA ALA A 38 -11.08 -15.42 1.10
C ALA A 38 -9.98 -15.29 0.01
N GLY A 39 -10.38 -15.07 -1.24
CA GLY A 39 -9.48 -14.86 -2.37
C GLY A 39 -9.34 -13.40 -2.79
N ARG A 40 -10.13 -12.47 -2.26
CA ARG A 40 -10.20 -11.09 -2.73
C ARG A 40 -9.27 -10.16 -1.96
N VAL A 41 -8.67 -9.24 -2.68
CA VAL A 41 -7.80 -8.17 -2.12
C VAL A 41 -8.33 -6.82 -2.55
N LEU A 42 -8.40 -5.86 -1.62
CA LEU A 42 -8.77 -4.48 -1.89
C LEU A 42 -7.55 -3.58 -1.71
N LEU A 43 -7.29 -2.73 -2.69
CA LEU A 43 -6.32 -1.63 -2.60
C LEU A 43 -7.09 -0.31 -2.45
N VAL A 44 -6.75 0.48 -1.43
CA VAL A 44 -7.32 1.81 -1.17
C VAL A 44 -6.23 2.84 -1.34
N ASP A 45 -6.42 3.77 -2.28
CA ASP A 45 -5.44 4.82 -2.57
C ASP A 45 -5.80 6.10 -1.79
N MET A 46 -5.09 6.35 -0.68
CA MET A 46 -5.24 7.55 0.15
C MET A 46 -4.34 8.70 -0.31
N ASP A 47 -3.45 8.48 -1.30
CA ASP A 47 -2.61 9.56 -1.83
C ASP A 47 -3.42 10.42 -2.82
N PRO A 48 -3.54 11.74 -2.59
CA PRO A 48 -4.18 12.65 -3.54
C PRO A 48 -3.59 12.60 -4.95
N GLN A 49 -2.36 12.13 -5.11
CA GLN A 49 -1.74 12.00 -6.44
C GLN A 49 -2.35 10.86 -7.30
N GLY A 50 -3.05 9.89 -6.68
CA GLY A 50 -3.76 8.82 -7.40
C GLY A 50 -2.85 7.83 -8.14
N HIS A 51 -1.60 7.72 -7.73
CA HIS A 51 -0.60 6.92 -8.45
C HIS A 51 -0.83 5.42 -8.34
N ALA A 52 -1.49 4.93 -7.28
CA ALA A 52 -1.79 3.52 -7.13
C ALA A 52 -2.78 3.03 -8.19
N LEU A 53 -3.76 3.85 -8.55
CA LEU A 53 -4.70 3.58 -9.62
C LEU A 53 -3.99 3.41 -10.96
N LEU A 54 -3.08 4.32 -11.30
CA LEU A 54 -2.35 4.27 -12.55
C LEU A 54 -1.52 2.98 -12.70
N ALA A 55 -0.97 2.46 -11.59
CA ALA A 55 -0.14 1.26 -11.60
C ALA A 55 -0.92 -0.07 -11.66
N THR A 56 -2.26 -0.05 -11.55
CA THR A 56 -3.09 -1.26 -11.60
C THR A 56 -3.81 -1.48 -12.93
N ALA A 57 -3.44 -0.70 -13.98
CA ALA A 57 -4.04 -0.69 -15.31
C ALA A 57 -5.57 -0.74 -15.27
N PHE A 58 -6.14 0.34 -14.85
CA PHE A 58 -7.57 0.54 -14.95
C PHE A 58 -7.88 1.27 -16.27
N THR A 59 -8.37 0.55 -17.24
CA THR A 59 -8.89 1.13 -18.49
C THR A 59 -10.42 1.29 -18.45
N GLY A 60 -11.04 0.90 -17.35
CA GLY A 60 -12.48 0.88 -17.15
C GLY A 60 -13.10 2.25 -17.21
N GLY A 61 -13.97 2.36 -18.17
CA GLY A 61 -14.66 3.51 -18.64
C GLY A 61 -15.33 4.39 -17.60
N GLN A 62 -15.49 5.61 -18.05
CA GLN A 62 -16.37 6.69 -17.59
C GLN A 62 -16.77 6.65 -16.10
N GLN A 63 -16.11 7.50 -15.39
CA GLN A 63 -16.47 8.00 -14.08
C GLN A 63 -17.85 8.67 -14.10
N ASN A 64 -18.90 7.88 -14.08
CA ASN A 64 -20.23 8.33 -13.64
C ASN A 64 -20.41 8.01 -12.15
N GLN A 65 -19.34 8.12 -11.35
CA GLN A 65 -19.45 7.91 -9.92
C GLN A 65 -19.76 9.23 -9.22
N THR A 66 -20.94 9.31 -8.64
CA THR A 66 -21.40 10.40 -7.78
C THR A 66 -20.76 10.37 -6.39
N ALA A 67 -19.91 9.36 -6.10
CA ALA A 67 -19.23 9.20 -4.83
C ALA A 67 -17.72 8.95 -5.05
N SER A 68 -16.89 9.53 -4.19
CA SER A 68 -15.42 9.40 -4.22
C SER A 68 -14.90 8.93 -2.86
N LEU A 69 -13.64 8.50 -2.80
CA LEU A 69 -12.98 8.21 -1.52
C LEU A 69 -13.02 9.43 -0.59
N ALA A 70 -12.89 10.63 -1.14
CA ALA A 70 -13.04 11.89 -0.41
C ALA A 70 -14.41 12.00 0.27
N ALA A 71 -15.50 11.63 -0.42
CA ALA A 71 -16.84 11.63 0.13
C ALA A 71 -17.00 10.66 1.32
N LEU A 72 -16.34 9.50 1.30
CA LEU A 72 -16.29 8.60 2.47
C LEU A 72 -15.68 9.27 3.70
N LEU A 73 -14.73 10.18 3.47
CA LEU A 73 -14.00 10.86 4.53
C LEU A 73 -14.69 12.12 5.03
N THR A 74 -15.44 12.82 4.19
CA THR A 74 -15.96 14.17 4.50
C THR A 74 -17.48 14.23 4.69
N GLU A 75 -18.25 13.41 3.98
CA GLU A 75 -19.71 13.48 4.06
C GLU A 75 -20.30 12.85 5.34
N THR A 76 -21.47 13.34 5.73
CA THR A 76 -22.22 12.80 6.87
C THR A 76 -23.71 12.79 6.52
N PRO A 77 -24.34 11.60 6.36
CA PRO A 77 -23.73 10.26 6.41
C PRO A 77 -22.80 10.00 5.21
N PRO A 78 -21.75 9.16 5.37
CA PRO A 78 -20.89 8.81 4.26
C PRO A 78 -21.64 7.93 3.25
N PRO A 79 -21.29 7.99 1.95
CA PRO A 79 -21.82 7.07 0.96
C PRO A 79 -21.38 5.62 1.24
N SER A 80 -22.02 4.65 0.58
CA SER A 80 -21.60 3.24 0.71
C SER A 80 -20.26 3.01 0.02
N ALA A 81 -19.27 2.51 0.77
CA ALA A 81 -17.95 2.19 0.24
C ALA A 81 -18.00 1.10 -0.87
N GLN A 82 -18.99 0.19 -0.83
CA GLN A 82 -19.19 -0.84 -1.87
C GLN A 82 -19.39 -0.23 -3.27
N ARG A 83 -19.98 0.96 -3.37
CA ARG A 83 -20.22 1.63 -4.65
C ARG A 83 -18.97 2.20 -5.30
N LEU A 84 -17.89 2.34 -4.54
CA LEU A 84 -16.62 2.87 -5.02
C LEU A 84 -15.67 1.79 -5.51
N ILE A 85 -15.99 0.52 -5.21
CA ILE A 85 -15.13 -0.60 -5.53
C ILE A 85 -15.10 -0.81 -7.04
N GLN A 86 -13.89 -0.81 -7.58
CA GLN A 86 -13.60 -1.12 -8.97
C GLN A 86 -12.77 -2.39 -9.03
N LYS A 87 -12.86 -3.12 -10.15
CA LYS A 87 -12.14 -4.38 -10.36
C LYS A 87 -10.92 -4.14 -11.25
N SER A 88 -9.81 -4.77 -10.95
CA SER A 88 -8.61 -4.72 -11.79
C SER A 88 -8.84 -5.47 -13.11
N ASP A 89 -8.31 -4.93 -14.21
CA ASP A 89 -8.33 -5.58 -15.51
C ASP A 89 -7.29 -6.72 -15.62
N HIS A 90 -6.23 -6.65 -14.81
CA HIS A 90 -5.14 -7.63 -14.83
C HIS A 90 -5.31 -8.79 -13.85
N HIS A 91 -5.92 -8.53 -12.71
CA HIS A 91 -6.07 -9.51 -11.63
C HIS A 91 -7.54 -9.65 -11.23
N PRO A 92 -8.20 -10.77 -11.55
CA PRO A 92 -9.63 -10.94 -11.30
C PRO A 92 -10.02 -10.86 -9.82
N ASN A 93 -9.07 -11.07 -8.91
CA ASN A 93 -9.28 -11.03 -7.46
C ASN A 93 -8.78 -9.74 -6.80
N LEU A 94 -8.23 -8.80 -7.59
CA LEU A 94 -7.82 -7.49 -7.12
C LEU A 94 -8.91 -6.46 -7.38
N PHE A 95 -9.26 -5.73 -6.34
CA PHE A 95 -10.20 -4.63 -6.36
C PHE A 95 -9.54 -3.39 -5.79
N PHE A 96 -10.05 -2.21 -6.10
CA PHE A 96 -9.52 -0.97 -5.57
C PHE A 96 -10.59 0.10 -5.38
N ILE A 97 -10.30 1.03 -4.48
CA ILE A 97 -11.02 2.29 -4.31
C ILE A 97 -10.03 3.39 -4.72
N PRO A 98 -10.29 4.07 -5.86
CA PRO A 98 -9.40 5.10 -6.36
C PRO A 98 -9.54 6.40 -5.59
N SER A 99 -8.47 7.21 -5.57
CA SER A 99 -8.54 8.62 -5.22
C SER A 99 -8.79 9.49 -6.44
N ASP A 100 -9.48 10.60 -6.23
CA ASP A 100 -9.50 11.73 -7.15
C ASP A 100 -8.63 12.83 -6.60
N HIS A 101 -7.70 13.34 -7.41
CA HIS A 101 -6.71 14.32 -6.98
C HIS A 101 -7.34 15.56 -6.34
N THR A 102 -8.31 16.16 -7.03
CA THR A 102 -8.95 17.43 -6.60
C THR A 102 -9.78 17.23 -5.34
N GLU A 103 -10.58 16.17 -5.32
CA GLU A 103 -11.45 15.84 -4.19
C GLU A 103 -10.65 15.43 -2.95
N MET A 104 -9.57 14.69 -3.11
CA MET A 104 -8.72 14.29 -1.97
C MET A 104 -7.93 15.46 -1.37
N ILE A 105 -7.46 16.42 -2.19
CA ILE A 105 -6.85 17.65 -1.66
C ILE A 105 -7.89 18.45 -0.85
N LYS A 106 -9.11 18.54 -1.34
CA LYS A 106 -10.21 19.21 -0.64
C LYS A 106 -10.51 18.48 0.68
N ALA A 107 -10.66 17.16 0.64
CA ALA A 107 -10.90 16.34 1.83
C ALA A 107 -9.79 16.52 2.88
N ALA A 108 -8.53 16.52 2.49
CA ALA A 108 -7.41 16.75 3.40
C ALA A 108 -7.46 18.10 4.14
N ARG A 109 -8.07 19.12 3.51
CA ARG A 109 -8.26 20.45 4.13
C ARG A 109 -9.48 20.51 5.04
N GLU A 110 -10.52 19.76 4.71
CA GLU A 110 -11.79 19.76 5.45
C GLU A 110 -11.77 18.83 6.66
N LEU A 111 -11.07 17.70 6.57
CA LEU A 111 -11.00 16.69 7.61
C LEU A 111 -10.71 17.23 9.01
N PRO A 112 -9.72 18.12 9.24
CA PRO A 112 -9.40 18.62 10.57
C PRO A 112 -10.56 19.33 11.29
N ALA A 113 -11.53 19.85 10.54
CA ALA A 113 -12.69 20.55 11.09
C ALA A 113 -13.88 19.61 11.39
N LEU A 114 -13.79 18.34 11.02
CA LEU A 114 -14.89 17.38 11.16
C LEU A 114 -14.81 16.63 12.48
N MET A 115 -15.98 16.33 13.07
CA MET A 115 -16.02 15.47 14.26
C MET A 115 -15.58 14.04 13.94
N ALA A 116 -14.77 13.45 14.84
CA ALA A 116 -14.24 12.09 14.72
C ALA A 116 -13.56 11.86 13.37
N ASN A 117 -12.84 12.88 12.91
CA ASN A 117 -12.13 12.92 11.63
C ASN A 117 -11.15 11.75 11.47
N GLU A 118 -10.49 11.30 12.53
CA GLU A 118 -9.45 10.27 12.49
C GLU A 118 -9.98 8.84 12.26
N THR A 119 -11.27 8.62 12.51
CA THR A 119 -11.90 7.28 12.42
C THR A 119 -12.76 7.08 11.18
N ARG A 120 -12.81 8.05 10.28
CA ARG A 120 -13.74 8.04 9.15
C ARG A 120 -13.45 6.92 8.15
N LEU A 121 -12.19 6.71 7.79
CA LEU A 121 -11.81 5.60 6.92
C LEU A 121 -12.11 4.24 7.58
N GLN A 122 -11.79 4.07 8.86
CA GLN A 122 -12.10 2.85 9.60
C GLN A 122 -13.59 2.50 9.53
N ARG A 123 -14.45 3.50 9.77
CA ARG A 123 -15.92 3.32 9.70
C ARG A 123 -16.39 2.98 8.30
N ALA A 124 -15.84 3.63 7.28
CA ALA A 124 -16.18 3.37 5.88
C ALA A 124 -15.79 1.95 5.45
N LEU A 125 -14.61 1.48 5.87
CA LEU A 125 -14.11 0.14 5.56
C LEU A 125 -14.72 -0.97 6.42
N ALA A 126 -15.40 -0.65 7.53
CA ALA A 126 -16.02 -1.65 8.40
C ALA A 126 -17.03 -2.54 7.65
N ALA A 127 -17.79 -1.96 6.72
CA ALA A 127 -18.76 -2.70 5.91
C ALA A 127 -18.11 -3.67 4.90
N LEU A 128 -16.82 -3.50 4.60
CA LEU A 128 -16.06 -4.30 3.63
C LEU A 128 -15.24 -5.42 4.26
N GLN A 129 -15.14 -5.46 5.59
CA GLN A 129 -14.26 -6.38 6.31
C GLN A 129 -14.54 -7.87 6.06
N ASN A 130 -15.75 -8.22 5.64
CA ASN A 130 -16.12 -9.60 5.34
C ASN A 130 -16.09 -9.94 3.85
N ASP A 131 -15.82 -8.94 2.99
CA ASP A 131 -15.82 -9.08 1.54
C ASP A 131 -14.43 -9.36 0.95
N PHE A 132 -13.39 -9.17 1.76
CA PHE A 132 -11.98 -9.29 1.36
C PHE A 132 -11.18 -10.12 2.36
N ALA A 133 -10.09 -10.73 1.87
CA ALA A 133 -9.06 -11.35 2.71
C ALA A 133 -8.08 -10.28 3.24
N TYR A 134 -7.71 -9.34 2.37
CA TYR A 134 -6.79 -8.25 2.68
C TYR A 134 -7.34 -6.92 2.17
N ILE A 135 -7.07 -5.87 2.94
CA ILE A 135 -7.24 -4.47 2.54
C ILE A 135 -5.87 -3.80 2.67
N ILE A 136 -5.31 -3.35 1.56
CA ILE A 136 -4.03 -2.63 1.50
C ILE A 136 -4.32 -1.14 1.33
N ILE A 137 -3.75 -0.30 2.18
CA ILE A 137 -3.95 1.15 2.13
C ILE A 137 -2.63 1.82 1.76
N ASP A 138 -2.60 2.49 0.61
CA ASP A 138 -1.49 3.38 0.21
C ASP A 138 -1.68 4.76 0.82
N THR A 139 -0.59 5.39 1.31
CA THR A 139 -0.67 6.68 2.01
C THR A 139 0.14 7.78 1.34
N PRO A 140 -0.29 9.05 1.47
CA PRO A 140 0.49 10.18 1.00
C PRO A 140 1.81 10.34 1.78
N PRO A 141 2.79 11.07 1.22
CA PRO A 141 4.07 11.39 1.88
C PRO A 141 3.93 12.58 2.83
N THR A 142 2.95 12.57 3.72
CA THR A 142 2.67 13.69 4.62
C THR A 142 2.24 13.21 5.99
N THR A 143 2.57 13.98 7.02
CA THR A 143 1.93 13.92 8.33
C THR A 143 0.59 14.63 8.25
N GLY A 144 -0.49 14.00 8.63
CA GLY A 144 -1.81 14.64 8.64
C GLY A 144 -2.95 13.63 8.74
N ASP A 145 -4.17 14.14 8.68
CA ASP A 145 -5.37 13.36 8.95
C ASP A 145 -5.56 12.19 7.98
N LEU A 146 -5.07 12.27 6.74
CA LEU A 146 -5.11 11.14 5.80
C LEU A 146 -4.24 9.98 6.29
N LEU A 147 -3.01 10.27 6.76
CA LEU A 147 -2.14 9.25 7.35
C LEU A 147 -2.73 8.68 8.63
N ILE A 148 -3.25 9.54 9.51
CA ILE A 148 -3.89 9.12 10.75
C ILE A 148 -5.08 8.22 10.46
N ASN A 149 -5.97 8.58 9.53
CA ASN A 149 -7.09 7.75 9.09
C ASN A 149 -6.64 6.36 8.60
N ALA A 150 -5.58 6.31 7.80
CA ALA A 150 -5.03 5.06 7.30
C ALA A 150 -4.48 4.18 8.44
N LEU A 151 -3.76 4.76 9.40
CA LEU A 151 -3.22 4.04 10.55
C LEU A 151 -4.32 3.57 11.51
N VAL A 152 -5.34 4.40 11.76
CA VAL A 152 -6.50 4.03 12.60
C VAL A 152 -7.32 2.91 11.97
N ALA A 153 -7.42 2.86 10.64
CA ALA A 153 -8.13 1.81 9.92
C ALA A 153 -7.34 0.48 9.84
N ALA A 154 -6.03 0.49 10.09
CA ALA A 154 -5.14 -0.65 9.88
C ALA A 154 -5.06 -1.60 11.10
N ASP A 155 -4.87 -2.89 10.84
CA ASP A 155 -4.43 -3.87 11.84
C ASP A 155 -2.91 -3.89 11.94
N GLN A 156 -2.24 -3.63 10.80
CA GLN A 156 -0.79 -3.66 10.71
C GLN A 156 -0.28 -2.53 9.81
N VAL A 157 0.95 -2.08 10.06
CA VAL A 157 1.64 -1.10 9.23
C VAL A 157 2.94 -1.70 8.69
N LEU A 158 3.13 -1.64 7.37
CA LEU A 158 4.36 -1.95 6.67
C LEU A 158 5.04 -0.63 6.31
N ILE A 159 6.33 -0.50 6.64
CA ILE A 159 7.06 0.75 6.55
C ILE A 159 8.18 0.62 5.52
N PRO A 160 7.98 1.05 4.26
CA PRO A 160 9.07 1.15 3.29
C PRO A 160 10.10 2.19 3.74
N VAL A 161 11.38 1.85 3.68
CA VAL A 161 12.49 2.70 4.10
C VAL A 161 13.53 2.73 2.99
N GLU A 162 13.72 3.88 2.35
CA GLU A 162 14.82 4.05 1.40
C GLU A 162 16.16 3.87 2.12
N THR A 163 17.08 3.09 1.52
CA THR A 163 18.42 2.83 2.08
C THR A 163 19.37 4.00 1.86
N SER A 164 18.99 5.18 2.36
CA SER A 164 19.75 6.43 2.37
C SER A 164 19.65 7.11 3.73
N TYR A 165 20.62 7.97 4.10
CA TYR A 165 20.59 8.70 5.38
C TYR A 165 19.31 9.52 5.53
N LEU A 166 18.82 10.11 4.45
CA LEU A 166 17.55 10.84 4.47
C LEU A 166 16.34 9.91 4.63
N GLY A 167 16.43 8.64 4.22
CA GLY A 167 15.35 7.66 4.36
C GLY A 167 15.06 7.30 5.81
N VAL A 168 16.08 7.26 6.65
CA VAL A 168 15.95 6.87 8.07
C VAL A 168 15.46 8.03 8.94
N SER A 169 15.74 9.29 8.58
CA SER A 169 15.37 10.45 9.40
C SER A 169 13.86 10.56 9.66
N GLY A 170 13.01 10.21 8.67
CA GLY A 170 11.55 10.24 8.80
C GLY A 170 10.95 9.11 9.66
N LEU A 171 11.73 8.08 10.00
CA LEU A 171 11.22 6.95 10.79
C LEU A 171 10.85 7.33 12.21
N ILE A 172 11.58 8.26 12.82
CA ILE A 172 11.34 8.68 14.21
C ILE A 172 10.00 9.41 14.31
N GLU A 173 9.68 10.25 13.33
CA GLU A 173 8.40 10.99 13.29
C GLU A 173 7.25 10.04 13.04
N LEU A 174 7.35 9.16 12.05
CA LEU A 174 6.35 8.14 11.80
C LEU A 174 6.12 7.24 13.02
N GLN A 175 7.19 6.84 13.72
CA GLN A 175 7.06 6.03 14.93
C GLN A 175 6.27 6.76 16.01
N ARG A 176 6.51 8.07 16.20
CA ARG A 176 5.73 8.90 17.14
C ARG A 176 4.26 8.95 16.75
N THR A 177 3.96 9.13 15.46
CA THR A 177 2.58 9.11 14.93
C THR A 177 1.91 7.77 15.21
N ILE A 178 2.60 6.65 14.95
CA ILE A 178 2.09 5.30 15.25
C ILE A 178 1.82 5.13 16.74
N ASP A 179 2.74 5.57 17.61
CA ASP A 179 2.59 5.45 19.05
C ASP A 179 1.41 6.29 19.56
N GLN A 180 1.20 7.48 19.00
CA GLN A 180 0.02 8.31 19.29
C GLN A 180 -1.28 7.63 18.84
N VAL A 181 -1.33 7.06 17.64
CA VAL A 181 -2.48 6.31 17.14
C VAL A 181 -2.79 5.12 18.05
N LYS A 182 -1.78 4.36 18.45
CA LYS A 182 -1.93 3.23 19.39
C LYS A 182 -2.48 3.67 20.74
N ALA A 183 -1.98 4.78 21.26
CA ALA A 183 -2.38 5.28 22.57
C ALA A 183 -3.82 5.82 22.59
N HIS A 184 -4.29 6.46 21.51
CA HIS A 184 -5.57 7.18 21.52
C HIS A 184 -6.70 6.44 20.78
N PHE A 185 -6.38 5.61 19.77
CA PHE A 185 -7.39 5.00 18.88
C PHE A 185 -7.30 3.47 18.80
N ARG A 186 -6.09 2.94 18.59
CA ARG A 186 -5.86 1.51 18.31
C ARG A 186 -4.66 0.99 19.09
N THR A 187 -4.92 0.33 20.20
CA THR A 187 -3.88 -0.31 21.01
C THR A 187 -3.33 -1.60 20.38
N ASP A 188 -4.06 -2.19 19.44
CA ASP A 188 -3.75 -3.45 18.75
C ASP A 188 -3.03 -3.26 17.40
N LEU A 189 -2.80 -2.01 16.94
CA LEU A 189 -2.02 -1.72 15.73
C LEU A 189 -0.58 -2.25 15.88
N LYS A 190 -0.13 -3.07 14.93
CA LYS A 190 1.18 -3.70 14.95
C LYS A 190 2.06 -3.21 13.81
N ILE A 191 3.36 -3.13 14.03
CA ILE A 191 4.32 -2.97 12.94
C ILE A 191 4.56 -4.35 12.33
N LEU A 192 4.17 -4.53 11.06
CA LEU A 192 4.41 -5.74 10.28
C LEU A 192 5.90 -5.90 9.97
N GLY A 193 6.53 -4.80 9.60
CA GLY A 193 7.97 -4.72 9.35
C GLY A 193 8.43 -3.42 8.73
N TYR A 194 9.75 -3.23 8.78
CA TYR A 194 10.47 -2.19 8.04
C TYR A 194 11.01 -2.83 6.77
N LEU A 195 10.59 -2.32 5.62
CA LEU A 195 10.97 -2.83 4.31
C LEU A 195 12.03 -1.92 3.71
N PRO A 196 13.33 -2.30 3.71
CA PRO A 196 14.34 -1.55 2.99
C PRO A 196 14.01 -1.53 1.50
N THR A 197 13.99 -0.35 0.89
CA THR A 197 13.63 -0.15 -0.51
C THR A 197 14.72 0.62 -1.25
N LEU A 198 14.66 0.59 -2.60
CA LEU A 198 15.62 1.25 -3.47
C LEU A 198 17.07 0.89 -3.12
N CYS A 199 17.27 -0.32 -2.63
CA CYS A 199 18.55 -0.78 -2.14
C CYS A 199 19.55 -0.91 -3.31
N GLU A 200 20.72 -0.31 -3.16
CA GLU A 200 21.87 -0.45 -4.05
C GLU A 200 23.01 -1.06 -3.25
N GLU A 201 23.08 -2.41 -3.20
CA GLU A 201 24.01 -3.19 -2.34
C GLU A 201 25.48 -2.77 -2.42
N GLN A 202 25.90 -2.23 -3.58
CA GLN A 202 27.29 -1.81 -3.79
C GLN A 202 27.63 -0.49 -3.12
N ARG A 203 26.64 0.25 -2.62
CA ARG A 203 26.86 1.52 -1.93
C ARG A 203 27.12 1.28 -0.46
N ALA A 204 28.22 1.81 0.05
CA ALA A 204 28.56 1.74 1.47
C ALA A 204 27.43 2.32 2.36
N GLU A 205 26.83 3.43 1.93
CA GLU A 205 25.69 4.05 2.60
C GLU A 205 24.53 3.05 2.80
N ALA A 206 24.16 2.28 1.76
CA ALA A 206 23.07 1.31 1.85
C ALA A 206 23.39 0.21 2.86
N GLN A 207 24.64 -0.28 2.89
CA GLN A 207 25.08 -1.30 3.84
C GLN A 207 25.06 -0.78 5.28
N GLU A 208 25.51 0.44 5.52
CA GLU A 208 25.47 1.08 6.85
C GLU A 208 24.02 1.26 7.32
N ILE A 209 23.11 1.72 6.45
CA ILE A 209 21.71 1.88 6.78
C ILE A 209 21.02 0.54 7.08
N LEU A 210 21.29 -0.50 6.29
CA LEU A 210 20.76 -1.84 6.56
C LEU A 210 21.22 -2.35 7.92
N ALA A 211 22.52 -2.22 8.22
CA ALA A 211 23.07 -2.61 9.52
C ALA A 211 22.47 -1.81 10.69
N ASP A 212 22.20 -0.50 10.49
CA ASP A 212 21.54 0.34 11.51
C ASP A 212 20.09 -0.07 11.73
N LEU A 213 19.34 -0.35 10.66
CA LEU A 213 17.97 -0.84 10.75
C LEU A 213 17.93 -2.19 11.48
N GLU A 214 18.78 -3.15 11.12
CA GLU A 214 18.86 -4.46 11.79
C GLU A 214 19.20 -4.33 13.28
N ARG A 215 20.13 -3.45 13.63
CA ARG A 215 20.51 -3.19 15.02
C ARG A 215 19.36 -2.61 15.84
N ARG A 216 18.57 -1.69 15.25
CA ARG A 216 17.46 -1.00 15.94
C ARG A 216 16.18 -1.81 15.99
N TYR A 217 15.84 -2.47 14.88
CA TYR A 217 14.53 -3.10 14.69
C TYR A 217 14.57 -4.62 14.53
N SER A 218 15.78 -5.21 14.40
CA SER A 218 16.02 -6.65 14.45
C SER A 218 15.03 -7.46 13.58
N ARG A 219 14.22 -8.31 14.19
CA ARG A 219 13.27 -9.22 13.51
C ARG A 219 12.16 -8.52 12.72
N LEU A 220 12.01 -7.21 12.87
CA LEU A 220 11.05 -6.41 12.09
C LEU A 220 11.64 -5.90 10.78
N VAL A 221 12.95 -6.03 10.55
CA VAL A 221 13.55 -5.70 9.24
C VAL A 221 13.25 -6.84 8.27
N LEU A 222 12.68 -6.48 7.13
CA LEU A 222 12.31 -7.41 6.07
C LEU A 222 13.42 -7.48 5.02
N PRO A 223 13.46 -8.53 4.18
CA PRO A 223 14.38 -8.59 3.06
C PRO A 223 14.25 -7.35 2.17
N PRO A 224 15.35 -6.79 1.65
CA PRO A 224 15.32 -5.54 0.89
C PRO A 224 14.71 -5.73 -0.50
N ILE A 225 14.05 -4.68 -0.97
CA ILE A 225 13.67 -4.50 -2.38
C ILE A 225 14.74 -3.62 -3.04
N HIS A 226 15.43 -4.19 -4.02
CA HIS A 226 16.48 -3.48 -4.71
C HIS A 226 15.95 -2.51 -5.76
N LYS A 227 16.75 -1.50 -6.03
CA LYS A 227 16.48 -0.56 -7.11
C LYS A 227 16.52 -1.32 -8.44
N ALA A 228 15.41 -1.29 -9.18
CA ALA A 228 15.27 -1.97 -10.45
C ALA A 228 14.52 -1.09 -11.45
N SER A 229 15.02 -1.02 -12.68
CA SER A 229 14.36 -0.28 -13.77
C SER A 229 12.98 -0.85 -14.11
N ASP A 230 12.80 -2.16 -13.92
CA ASP A 230 11.53 -2.84 -14.23
C ASP A 230 10.37 -2.32 -13.35
N LEU A 231 10.64 -1.91 -12.11
CA LEU A 231 9.64 -1.27 -11.25
C LEU A 231 9.18 0.09 -11.82
N ALA A 232 10.12 0.89 -12.32
CA ALA A 232 9.81 2.17 -12.94
C ALA A 232 9.08 2.00 -14.27
N TYR A 233 9.49 1.03 -15.08
CA TYR A 233 8.84 0.72 -16.36
C TYR A 233 7.45 0.10 -16.16
N ALA A 234 7.28 -0.79 -15.19
CA ALA A 234 5.99 -1.34 -14.83
C ALA A 234 5.01 -0.23 -14.45
N HIS A 235 5.44 0.66 -13.54
CA HIS A 235 4.64 1.82 -13.14
C HIS A 235 4.28 2.73 -14.32
N SER A 236 5.25 3.07 -15.17
CA SER A 236 5.01 3.90 -16.38
C SER A 236 4.11 3.22 -17.42
N SER A 237 4.04 1.89 -17.39
CA SER A 237 3.18 1.08 -18.25
C SER A 237 1.82 0.79 -17.61
N HIS A 238 1.49 1.39 -16.48
CA HIS A 238 0.29 1.14 -15.71
C HIS A 238 0.11 -0.34 -15.33
N MET A 239 1.19 -0.99 -14.91
CA MET A 239 1.23 -2.41 -14.54
C MET A 239 1.95 -2.60 -13.21
N ASP A 240 1.58 -3.66 -12.51
CA ASP A 240 2.39 -4.21 -11.43
C ASP A 240 3.54 -5.05 -11.99
N VAL A 241 4.51 -5.38 -11.13
CA VAL A 241 5.72 -6.12 -11.54
C VAL A 241 5.43 -7.56 -11.97
N PHE A 242 4.32 -8.16 -11.55
CA PHE A 242 3.94 -9.52 -11.94
C PHE A 242 3.30 -9.57 -13.33
N THR A 243 2.64 -8.47 -13.73
CA THR A 243 2.00 -8.33 -15.03
C THR A 243 2.97 -7.77 -16.08
N TYR A 244 3.88 -6.88 -15.69
CA TYR A 244 4.84 -6.26 -16.61
C TYR A 244 5.76 -7.28 -17.28
N ARG A 245 5.95 -7.15 -18.60
CA ARG A 245 6.88 -7.95 -19.39
C ARG A 245 7.82 -7.02 -20.13
N PRO A 246 9.12 -7.01 -19.83
CA PRO A 246 10.08 -6.19 -20.54
C PRO A 246 10.18 -6.60 -22.01
N PRO A 247 10.48 -5.66 -22.93
CA PRO A 247 10.51 -5.92 -24.37
C PRO A 247 11.42 -7.09 -24.80
N ARG A 248 12.53 -7.31 -24.08
CA ARG A 248 13.47 -8.42 -24.35
C ARG A 248 12.92 -9.79 -23.95
N ALA A 249 11.98 -9.86 -23.03
CA ALA A 249 11.35 -11.11 -22.61
C ALA A 249 10.18 -11.52 -23.51
N ARG A 250 9.69 -10.63 -24.37
CA ARG A 250 8.58 -10.93 -25.31
C ARG A 250 8.98 -11.88 -26.45
N SER A 251 10.29 -12.05 -26.69
CA SER A 251 10.82 -12.91 -27.76
C SER A 251 11.22 -14.31 -27.30
N SER A 252 11.18 -14.61 -26.00
CA SER A 252 11.49 -15.93 -25.45
C SER A 252 10.25 -16.54 -24.82
N GLU A 253 9.86 -17.73 -25.28
CA GLU A 253 8.76 -18.54 -24.71
C GLU A 253 9.06 -19.03 -23.27
N ASN A 254 10.22 -18.73 -22.75
CA ASN A 254 10.63 -19.10 -21.40
C ASN A 254 10.12 -18.07 -20.37
N ILE A 255 9.07 -18.44 -19.66
CA ILE A 255 8.53 -17.79 -18.44
C ILE A 255 9.60 -17.64 -17.32
N ALA A 256 10.80 -18.17 -17.51
CA ALA A 256 11.88 -18.26 -16.53
C ALA A 256 12.68 -16.96 -16.30
N SER A 257 12.39 -15.85 -16.98
CA SER A 257 13.10 -14.58 -16.75
C SER A 257 12.21 -13.54 -16.05
N SER A 258 11.63 -13.92 -14.90
CA SER A 258 11.09 -12.90 -13.99
C SER A 258 12.24 -12.03 -13.45
N SER A 259 12.01 -10.72 -13.39
CA SER A 259 13.04 -9.79 -12.91
C SER A 259 13.34 -10.02 -11.41
N ARG A 260 14.51 -9.55 -10.95
CA ARG A 260 14.85 -9.54 -9.51
C ARG A 260 13.70 -8.94 -8.69
N ALA A 261 13.15 -7.82 -9.12
CA ALA A 261 12.05 -7.15 -8.44
C ALA A 261 10.80 -8.04 -8.31
N THR A 262 10.47 -8.83 -9.35
CA THR A 262 9.35 -9.77 -9.30
C THR A 262 9.55 -10.83 -8.21
N HIS A 263 10.76 -11.38 -8.09
CA HIS A 263 11.07 -12.36 -7.04
C HIS A 263 11.01 -11.74 -5.64
N GLU A 264 11.63 -10.57 -5.46
CA GLU A 264 11.66 -9.89 -4.17
C GLU A 264 10.25 -9.52 -3.67
N TYR A 265 9.37 -9.05 -4.56
CA TYR A 265 7.97 -8.83 -4.20
C TYR A 265 7.19 -10.13 -3.98
N ALA A 266 7.50 -11.21 -4.69
CA ALA A 266 6.90 -12.52 -4.42
C ALA A 266 7.29 -13.04 -3.02
N ASP A 267 8.56 -12.91 -2.66
CA ASP A 267 9.07 -13.27 -1.32
C ASP A 267 8.42 -12.40 -0.22
N LEU A 268 8.25 -11.10 -0.47
CA LEU A 268 7.52 -10.21 0.44
C LEU A 268 6.07 -10.67 0.64
N VAL A 269 5.37 -11.03 -0.43
CA VAL A 269 4.00 -11.54 -0.38
C VAL A 269 3.92 -12.81 0.46
N ASP A 270 4.81 -13.78 0.22
CA ASP A 270 4.84 -15.05 0.95
C ASP A 270 5.15 -14.81 2.44
N LEU A 271 6.03 -13.86 2.75
CA LEU A 271 6.35 -13.48 4.12
C LEU A 271 5.17 -12.78 4.81
N VAL A 272 4.45 -11.89 4.12
CA VAL A 272 3.24 -11.25 4.63
C VAL A 272 2.17 -12.30 4.92
N LEU A 273 1.90 -13.22 4.00
CA LEU A 273 0.96 -14.32 4.22
C LEU A 273 1.33 -15.14 5.46
N LYS A 274 2.62 -15.48 5.62
CA LYS A 274 3.11 -16.24 6.78
C LYS A 274 2.95 -15.48 8.10
N LYS A 275 3.24 -14.17 8.12
CA LYS A 275 3.15 -13.33 9.33
C LYS A 275 1.71 -13.00 9.73
N THR A 276 0.78 -13.04 8.78
CA THR A 276 -0.63 -12.68 8.97
C THR A 276 -1.57 -13.88 9.09
N GLN A 277 -1.09 -15.11 8.86
CA GLN A 277 -1.86 -16.33 9.16
C GLN A 277 -2.19 -16.37 10.65
N ARG A 278 -3.49 -16.49 10.96
CA ARG A 278 -4.00 -16.71 12.32
C ARG A 278 -4.14 -18.19 12.59
#